data_a875eadfc779c4a1477296d4edba4c08
#
_entry.id   a875eadfc779c4a1477296d4edba4c08
#
_cell.length_a   1.000
_cell.length_b   1.000
_cell.length_c   1.000
_cell.angle_alpha   90.00
_cell.angle_beta   90.00
_cell.angle_gamma   90.00
#
_symmetry.space_group_name_H-M   'P 1'
#
loop_
_entity.id
_entity.type
_entity.pdbx_description
1 polymer ?
#
loop_
_entity_poly.entity_id
_entity_poly.type
_entity_poly.pdbx_seq_one_letter_code
_entity_poly.pdbx_strand_id
1 'polypeptide(L)'
;LGLTDIGLDRDVTDLSGGQRTKVLLAKLLLEKPDILLLDEPTNYLDVVHIEWLKRYLNDYENAFILISHDIPFLNSVVNLIYHMENQRLDRYVGNYDQFQEVYAMKKAQLEAAYNKQQKEIAQLKDFVARNKARVATRNMAMSRQKKLDKMDVIELASEKPKPEFNFKL
;
A
#
# COMPACT_ATOMS: atom_id res chain seq x y z
N LEU A 1 0.45 -29.85 4.13
CA LEU A 1 1.12 -28.99 5.15
C LEU A 1 2.16 -29.78 6.00
N GLY A 2 2.48 -31.04 5.64
CA GLY A 2 3.49 -31.82 6.33
C GLY A 2 3.22 -32.11 7.80
N LEU A 3 1.94 -32.21 8.18
CA LEU A 3 1.54 -32.44 9.57
C LEU A 3 1.72 -33.89 10.00
N THR A 4 1.81 -34.83 9.06
CA THR A 4 2.08 -36.25 9.32
C THR A 4 3.39 -36.49 10.04
N ASP A 5 4.41 -35.65 9.76
CA ASP A 5 5.74 -35.78 10.35
C ASP A 5 5.78 -35.24 11.80
N ILE A 6 4.76 -34.52 12.21
CA ILE A 6 4.66 -33.94 13.56
C ILE A 6 4.15 -34.98 14.57
N GLY A 7 3.37 -35.98 14.11
CA GLY A 7 2.66 -36.95 14.94
C GLY A 7 1.32 -36.39 15.46
N LEU A 8 0.24 -37.13 15.19
CA LEU A 8 -1.13 -36.67 15.52
C LEU A 8 -1.43 -36.75 17.03
N ASP A 9 -0.65 -37.51 17.79
CA ASP A 9 -0.85 -37.72 19.22
C ASP A 9 -0.04 -36.74 20.09
N ARG A 10 0.61 -35.76 19.46
CA ARG A 10 1.45 -34.77 20.17
C ARG A 10 0.63 -33.61 20.69
N ASP A 11 0.91 -33.20 21.94
CA ASP A 11 0.29 -31.98 22.47
C ASP A 11 0.77 -30.74 21.70
N VAL A 12 -0.15 -29.84 21.41
CA VAL A 12 0.13 -28.57 20.69
C VAL A 12 1.16 -27.71 21.45
N THR A 13 1.24 -27.85 22.77
CA THR A 13 2.21 -27.14 23.61
C THR A 13 3.65 -27.55 23.35
N ASP A 14 3.87 -28.79 22.89
CA ASP A 14 5.19 -29.35 22.60
C ASP A 14 5.69 -29.03 21.19
N LEU A 15 4.89 -28.33 20.40
CA LEU A 15 5.22 -27.96 19.02
C LEU A 15 6.11 -26.72 18.99
N SER A 16 7.06 -26.69 18.06
CA SER A 16 7.79 -25.46 17.72
C SER A 16 6.84 -24.37 17.19
N GLY A 17 7.27 -23.10 17.25
CA GLY A 17 6.46 -21.99 16.75
C GLY A 17 5.98 -22.18 15.31
N GLY A 18 6.89 -22.62 14.41
CA GLY A 18 6.54 -22.89 13.01
C GLY A 18 5.56 -24.07 12.85
N GLN A 19 5.71 -25.13 13.65
CA GLN A 19 4.78 -26.26 13.65
C GLN A 19 3.38 -25.84 14.13
N ARG A 20 3.29 -25.02 15.18
CA ARG A 20 2.01 -24.46 15.66
C ARG A 20 1.33 -23.64 14.57
N THR A 21 2.09 -22.79 13.87
CA THR A 21 1.55 -21.96 12.78
C THR A 21 0.97 -22.85 11.66
N LYS A 22 1.66 -23.94 11.28
CA LYS A 22 1.14 -24.89 10.28
C LYS A 22 -0.13 -25.58 10.74
N VAL A 23 -0.23 -25.99 12.01
CA VAL A 23 -1.44 -26.62 12.56
C VAL A 23 -2.60 -25.64 12.60
N LEU A 24 -2.37 -24.41 13.04
CA LEU A 24 -3.41 -23.36 13.05
C LEU A 24 -3.89 -23.02 11.65
N LEU A 25 -2.96 -22.90 10.69
CA LEU A 25 -3.32 -22.67 9.30
C LEU A 25 -4.17 -23.84 8.74
N ALA A 26 -3.77 -25.08 8.99
CA ALA A 26 -4.54 -26.24 8.55
C ALA A 26 -5.95 -26.26 9.13
N LYS A 27 -6.08 -25.99 10.44
CA LYS A 27 -7.38 -25.87 11.10
C LYS A 27 -8.26 -24.82 10.43
N LEU A 28 -7.72 -23.60 10.26
CA LEU A 28 -8.43 -22.48 9.65
C LEU A 28 -8.92 -22.80 8.22
N LEU A 29 -8.07 -23.44 7.42
CA LEU A 29 -8.40 -23.80 6.04
C LEU A 29 -9.47 -24.92 5.97
N LEU A 30 -9.49 -25.83 6.95
CA LEU A 30 -10.54 -26.86 7.06
C LEU A 30 -11.91 -26.31 7.48
N GLU A 31 -11.92 -25.26 8.28
CA GLU A 31 -13.15 -24.58 8.74
C GLU A 31 -13.87 -23.85 7.61
N LYS A 32 -13.17 -23.49 6.52
CA LYS A 32 -13.70 -22.78 5.34
C LYS A 32 -14.56 -21.55 5.70
N PRO A 33 -14.06 -20.58 6.47
CA PRO A 33 -14.84 -19.42 6.89
C PRO A 33 -15.31 -18.58 5.69
N ASP A 34 -16.37 -17.80 5.87
CA ASP A 34 -16.87 -16.88 4.83
C ASP A 34 -15.83 -15.80 4.46
N ILE A 35 -15.02 -15.38 5.42
CA ILE A 35 -13.90 -14.45 5.22
C ILE A 35 -12.67 -15.02 5.90
N LEU A 36 -11.64 -15.30 5.11
CA LEU A 36 -10.36 -15.83 5.58
C LEU A 36 -9.35 -14.68 5.71
N LEU A 37 -8.79 -14.48 6.90
CA LEU A 37 -7.78 -13.47 7.16
C LEU A 37 -6.41 -14.14 7.30
N LEU A 38 -5.47 -13.80 6.43
CA LEU A 38 -4.13 -14.37 6.39
C LEU A 38 -3.09 -13.26 6.51
N ASP A 39 -2.26 -13.33 7.54
CA ASP A 39 -1.12 -12.44 7.75
C ASP A 39 0.17 -13.25 7.62
N GLU A 40 0.96 -12.93 6.57
CA GLU A 40 2.22 -13.60 6.22
C GLU A 40 2.14 -15.14 6.22
N PRO A 41 1.16 -15.75 5.52
CA PRO A 41 0.91 -17.18 5.64
C PRO A 41 2.01 -18.06 5.04
N THR A 42 2.90 -17.49 4.22
CA THR A 42 4.05 -18.19 3.64
C THR A 42 5.21 -18.36 4.61
N ASN A 43 5.22 -17.60 5.70
CA ASN A 43 6.23 -17.77 6.73
C ASN A 43 6.17 -19.20 7.30
N TYR A 44 7.32 -19.83 7.45
CA TYR A 44 7.46 -21.20 7.94
C TYR A 44 6.95 -22.32 7.00
N LEU A 45 6.53 -21.98 5.77
CA LEU A 45 6.21 -22.96 4.74
C LEU A 45 7.40 -23.14 3.79
N ASP A 46 7.63 -24.38 3.37
CA ASP A 46 8.54 -24.68 2.25
C ASP A 46 7.83 -24.48 0.90
N VAL A 47 8.60 -24.56 -0.18
CA VAL A 47 8.13 -24.31 -1.54
C VAL A 47 6.93 -25.22 -1.92
N VAL A 48 6.94 -26.47 -1.50
CA VAL A 48 5.86 -27.42 -1.81
C VAL A 48 4.56 -27.00 -1.14
N HIS A 49 4.64 -26.55 0.12
CA HIS A 49 3.46 -26.10 0.87
C HIS A 49 2.98 -24.73 0.39
N ILE A 50 3.87 -23.86 -0.07
CA ILE A 50 3.48 -22.58 -0.70
C ILE A 50 2.70 -22.84 -1.99
N GLU A 51 3.18 -23.75 -2.85
CA GLU A 51 2.46 -24.10 -4.09
C GLU A 51 1.10 -24.75 -3.82
N TRP A 52 1.00 -25.56 -2.78
CA TRP A 52 -0.28 -26.10 -2.34
C TRP A 52 -1.22 -24.98 -1.86
N LEU A 53 -0.72 -24.04 -1.05
CA LEU A 53 -1.54 -22.91 -0.55
C LEU A 53 -2.01 -22.00 -1.69
N LYS A 54 -1.18 -21.74 -2.70
CA LYS A 54 -1.59 -21.02 -3.91
C LYS A 54 -2.80 -21.66 -4.58
N ARG A 55 -2.73 -22.98 -4.82
CA ARG A 55 -3.86 -23.72 -5.42
C ARG A 55 -5.11 -23.64 -4.56
N TYR A 56 -4.95 -23.85 -3.26
CA TYR A 56 -6.07 -23.76 -2.32
C TYR A 56 -6.76 -22.38 -2.35
N LEU A 57 -5.99 -21.28 -2.33
CA LEU A 57 -6.54 -19.93 -2.35
C LEU A 57 -7.17 -19.57 -3.71
N ASN A 58 -6.63 -20.07 -4.81
CA ASN A 58 -7.24 -19.86 -6.13
C ASN A 58 -8.57 -20.60 -6.29
N ASP A 59 -8.72 -21.74 -5.62
CA ASP A 59 -9.95 -22.54 -5.63
C ASP A 59 -10.91 -22.16 -4.47
N TYR A 60 -10.54 -21.18 -3.64
CA TYR A 60 -11.32 -20.80 -2.48
C TYR A 60 -12.60 -20.08 -2.90
N GLU A 61 -13.75 -20.64 -2.53
CA GLU A 61 -15.07 -20.16 -2.97
C GLU A 61 -15.49 -18.85 -2.28
N ASN A 62 -14.98 -18.61 -1.07
CA ASN A 62 -15.31 -17.43 -0.28
C ASN A 62 -14.24 -16.33 -0.41
N ALA A 63 -14.40 -15.23 0.31
CA ALA A 63 -13.45 -14.14 0.28
C ALA A 63 -12.25 -14.41 1.20
N PHE A 64 -11.05 -13.93 0.80
CA PHE A 64 -9.91 -13.86 1.70
C PHE A 64 -9.24 -12.50 1.66
N ILE A 65 -8.64 -12.10 2.76
CA ILE A 65 -7.77 -10.93 2.89
C ILE A 65 -6.39 -11.43 3.24
N LEU A 66 -5.42 -11.04 2.44
CA LEU A 66 -4.05 -11.49 2.54
C LEU A 66 -3.11 -10.30 2.75
N ILE A 67 -2.24 -10.40 3.77
CA ILE A 67 -1.11 -9.52 3.97
C ILE A 67 0.14 -10.36 3.72
N SER A 68 1.01 -9.93 2.80
CA SER A 68 2.28 -10.60 2.54
C SER A 68 3.28 -9.66 1.88
N HIS A 69 4.56 -9.92 2.09
CA HIS A 69 5.68 -9.30 1.38
C HIS A 69 6.25 -10.22 0.28
N ASP A 70 5.73 -11.45 0.14
CA ASP A 70 6.07 -12.38 -0.94
C ASP A 70 5.35 -11.99 -2.23
N ILE A 71 6.00 -11.17 -3.05
CA ILE A 71 5.43 -10.65 -4.30
C ILE A 71 5.03 -11.76 -5.28
N PRO A 72 5.85 -12.79 -5.55
CA PRO A 72 5.46 -13.92 -6.38
C PRO A 72 4.20 -14.64 -5.89
N PHE A 73 4.05 -14.78 -4.58
CA PHE A 73 2.86 -15.36 -3.98
C PHE A 73 1.64 -14.46 -4.18
N LEU A 74 1.75 -13.16 -3.87
CA LEU A 74 0.68 -12.18 -4.10
C LEU A 74 0.21 -12.19 -5.55
N ASN A 75 1.12 -12.11 -6.51
CA ASN A 75 0.79 -12.09 -7.94
C ASN A 75 0.03 -13.33 -8.41
N SER A 76 0.19 -14.46 -7.72
CA SER A 76 -0.43 -15.72 -8.10
C SER A 76 -1.84 -15.93 -7.53
N VAL A 77 -2.22 -15.20 -6.47
CA VAL A 77 -3.48 -15.46 -5.75
C VAL A 77 -4.40 -14.25 -5.59
N VAL A 78 -3.89 -13.01 -5.74
CA VAL A 78 -4.72 -11.83 -5.55
C VAL A 78 -5.20 -11.23 -6.87
N ASN A 79 -6.43 -10.72 -6.86
CA ASN A 79 -7.05 -10.01 -7.98
C ASN A 79 -7.50 -8.59 -7.60
N LEU A 80 -7.25 -8.21 -6.36
CA LEU A 80 -7.64 -6.93 -5.81
C LEU A 80 -6.63 -6.51 -4.74
N ILE A 81 -6.16 -5.26 -4.82
CA ILE A 81 -5.22 -4.70 -3.85
C ILE A 81 -5.84 -3.48 -3.17
N TYR A 82 -5.73 -3.45 -1.87
CA TYR A 82 -5.99 -2.27 -1.06
C TYR A 82 -4.65 -1.70 -0.57
N HIS A 83 -4.30 -0.51 -1.06
CA HIS A 83 -3.10 0.20 -0.67
C HIS A 83 -3.42 1.26 0.37
N MET A 84 -2.76 1.19 1.52
CA MET A 84 -2.93 2.15 2.60
C MET A 84 -1.76 3.13 2.62
N GLU A 85 -2.04 4.39 2.31
CA GLU A 85 -1.06 5.47 2.35
C GLU A 85 -1.71 6.77 2.83
N ASN A 86 -1.02 7.57 3.64
CA ASN A 86 -1.49 8.88 4.12
C ASN A 86 -2.90 8.84 4.73
N GLN A 87 -3.21 7.82 5.54
CA GLN A 87 -4.51 7.61 6.19
C GLN A 87 -5.67 7.39 5.20
N ARG A 88 -5.35 7.04 3.95
CA ARG A 88 -6.33 6.68 2.92
C ARG A 88 -6.13 5.24 2.52
N LEU A 89 -7.23 4.62 2.11
CA LEU A 89 -7.25 3.26 1.61
C LEU A 89 -7.74 3.30 0.17
N ASP A 90 -6.82 3.07 -0.77
CA ASP A 90 -7.12 3.10 -2.20
C ASP A 90 -7.24 1.66 -2.75
N ARG A 91 -8.26 1.45 -3.57
CA ARG A 91 -8.58 0.16 -4.19
C ARG A 91 -8.01 0.09 -5.60
N TYR A 92 -7.29 -0.99 -5.91
CA TYR A 92 -6.74 -1.30 -7.23
C TYR A 92 -7.17 -2.69 -7.67
N VAL A 93 -7.76 -2.80 -8.85
CA VAL A 93 -8.13 -4.10 -9.44
C VAL A 93 -6.92 -4.66 -10.18
N GLY A 94 -6.64 -5.93 -9.94
CA GLY A 94 -5.51 -6.65 -10.52
C GLY A 94 -4.57 -7.23 -9.46
N ASN A 95 -3.48 -7.82 -9.93
CA ASN A 95 -2.42 -8.36 -9.10
C ASN A 95 -1.43 -7.26 -8.65
N TYR A 96 -0.38 -7.64 -7.93
CA TYR A 96 0.58 -6.69 -7.38
C TYR A 96 1.36 -5.92 -8.46
N ASP A 97 1.75 -6.56 -9.56
CA ASP A 97 2.50 -5.91 -10.64
C ASP A 97 1.62 -4.85 -11.35
N GLN A 98 0.37 -5.17 -11.64
CA GLN A 98 -0.60 -4.24 -12.21
C GLN A 98 -0.86 -3.05 -11.26
N PHE A 99 -0.96 -3.32 -9.96
CA PHE A 99 -1.04 -2.25 -8.96
C PHE A 99 0.17 -1.32 -9.03
N GLN A 100 1.39 -1.86 -9.08
CA GLN A 100 2.62 -1.06 -9.13
C GLN A 100 2.66 -0.14 -10.34
N GLU A 101 2.27 -0.63 -11.52
CA GLU A 101 2.21 0.18 -12.75
C GLU A 101 1.23 1.35 -12.60
N VAL A 102 0.00 1.06 -12.14
CA VAL A 102 -1.04 2.09 -11.97
C VAL A 102 -0.65 3.08 -10.87
N TYR A 103 -0.06 2.61 -9.78
CA TYR A 103 0.40 3.46 -8.68
C TYR A 103 1.53 4.40 -9.13
N ALA A 104 2.54 3.88 -9.84
CA ALA A 104 3.62 4.69 -10.40
C ALA A 104 3.10 5.77 -11.37
N MET A 105 2.15 5.41 -12.24
CA MET A 105 1.51 6.36 -13.15
C MET A 105 0.77 7.48 -12.40
N LYS A 106 -0.05 7.12 -11.40
CA LYS A 106 -0.78 8.12 -10.58
C LYS A 106 0.18 9.04 -9.83
N LYS A 107 1.26 8.49 -9.26
CA LYS A 107 2.28 9.27 -8.57
C LYS A 107 2.96 10.27 -9.51
N ALA A 108 3.38 9.82 -10.70
CA ALA A 108 3.97 10.70 -11.70
C ALA A 108 3.02 11.82 -12.16
N GLN A 109 1.72 11.51 -12.36
CA GLN A 109 0.71 12.50 -12.69
C GLN A 109 0.52 13.54 -11.56
N LEU A 110 0.49 13.10 -10.31
CA LEU A 110 0.38 13.99 -9.16
C LEU A 110 1.59 14.92 -9.04
N GLU A 111 2.80 14.39 -9.22
CA GLU A 111 4.05 15.18 -9.21
C GLU A 111 4.07 16.20 -10.36
N ALA A 112 3.65 15.83 -11.55
CA ALA A 112 3.56 16.73 -12.69
C ALA A 112 2.53 17.86 -12.45
N ALA A 113 1.36 17.52 -11.89
CA ALA A 113 0.33 18.49 -11.51
C ALA A 113 0.83 19.46 -10.42
N TYR A 114 1.50 18.93 -9.39
CA TYR A 114 2.13 19.73 -8.35
C TYR A 114 3.17 20.71 -8.92
N ASN A 115 4.10 20.24 -9.73
CA ASN A 115 5.13 21.06 -10.33
C ASN A 115 4.55 22.17 -11.23
N LYS A 116 3.49 21.85 -12.00
CA LYS A 116 2.76 22.82 -12.81
C LYS A 116 2.10 23.89 -11.93
N GLN A 117 1.42 23.47 -10.87
CA GLN A 117 0.76 24.38 -9.94
C GLN A 117 1.77 25.28 -9.20
N GLN A 118 2.92 24.73 -8.75
CA GLN A 118 3.97 25.51 -8.10
C GLN A 118 4.53 26.59 -9.01
N LYS A 119 4.73 26.30 -10.32
CA LYS A 119 5.13 27.30 -11.30
C LYS A 119 4.07 28.40 -11.47
N GLU A 120 2.79 28.04 -11.55
CA GLU A 120 1.71 29.01 -11.63
C GLU A 120 1.63 29.90 -10.38
N ILE A 121 1.75 29.31 -9.19
CA ILE A 121 1.79 30.05 -7.92
C ILE A 121 2.95 31.03 -7.90
N ALA A 122 4.14 30.59 -8.30
CA ALA A 122 5.33 31.45 -8.36
C ALA A 122 5.15 32.64 -9.31
N GLN A 123 4.59 32.41 -10.51
CA GLN A 123 4.28 33.45 -11.49
C GLN A 123 3.25 34.46 -10.96
N LEU A 124 2.18 33.96 -10.31
CA LEU A 124 1.16 34.81 -9.72
C LEU A 124 1.72 35.67 -8.58
N LYS A 125 2.51 35.08 -7.68
CA LYS A 125 3.19 35.78 -6.58
C LYS A 125 4.12 36.87 -7.10
N ASP A 126 4.95 36.57 -8.09
CA ASP A 126 5.86 37.53 -8.70
C ASP A 126 5.11 38.71 -9.37
N PHE A 127 4.04 38.40 -10.13
CA PHE A 127 3.20 39.43 -10.70
C PHE A 127 2.59 40.36 -9.65
N VAL A 128 2.04 39.79 -8.58
CA VAL A 128 1.44 40.56 -7.47
C VAL A 128 2.50 41.43 -6.81
N ALA A 129 3.67 40.88 -6.52
CA ALA A 129 4.77 41.63 -5.90
C ALA A 129 5.21 42.86 -6.72
N ARG A 130 5.34 42.71 -8.05
CA ARG A 130 5.76 43.80 -8.94
C ARG A 130 4.68 44.86 -9.20
N ASN A 131 3.40 44.53 -9.09
CA ASN A 131 2.31 45.37 -9.53
C ASN A 131 1.43 45.91 -8.40
N LYS A 132 1.59 45.43 -7.16
CA LYS A 132 0.77 45.85 -6.01
C LYS A 132 0.92 47.34 -5.68
N ALA A 133 2.09 47.91 -5.87
CA ALA A 133 2.42 49.33 -5.56
C ALA A 133 2.03 50.31 -6.68
N ARG A 134 1.78 49.84 -7.91
CA ARG A 134 1.43 50.72 -9.06
C ARG A 134 -0.03 50.96 -9.18
N VAL A 135 -0.48 52.23 -9.17
CA VAL A 135 -1.90 52.60 -9.25
C VAL A 135 -2.59 52.02 -10.48
N ALA A 136 -1.96 52.03 -11.65
CA ALA A 136 -2.52 51.53 -12.91
C ALA A 136 -2.74 50.00 -12.94
N THR A 137 -1.98 49.23 -12.20
CA THR A 137 -2.01 47.74 -12.22
C THR A 137 -2.50 47.09 -10.91
N ARG A 138 -2.82 47.92 -9.91
CA ARG A 138 -3.26 47.48 -8.58
C ARG A 138 -4.49 46.57 -8.62
N ASN A 139 -5.51 46.91 -9.43
CA ASN A 139 -6.71 46.09 -9.53
C ASN A 139 -6.44 44.71 -10.13
N MET A 140 -5.52 44.62 -11.11
CA MET A 140 -5.08 43.35 -11.70
C MET A 140 -4.29 42.53 -10.69
N ALA A 141 -3.40 43.15 -9.90
CA ALA A 141 -2.67 42.48 -8.84
C ALA A 141 -3.61 41.94 -7.75
N MET A 142 -4.61 42.70 -7.33
CA MET A 142 -5.63 42.25 -6.36
C MET A 142 -6.48 41.08 -6.90
N SER A 143 -6.86 41.09 -8.18
CA SER A 143 -7.57 39.96 -8.79
C SER A 143 -6.74 38.69 -8.78
N ARG A 144 -5.44 38.78 -9.08
CA ARG A 144 -4.52 37.63 -9.05
C ARG A 144 -4.22 37.16 -7.62
N GLN A 145 -4.17 38.08 -6.65
CA GLN A 145 -4.07 37.72 -5.23
C GLN A 145 -5.29 36.91 -4.79
N LYS A 146 -6.50 37.33 -5.14
CA LYS A 146 -7.72 36.57 -4.84
C LYS A 146 -7.74 35.18 -5.48
N LYS A 147 -7.12 35.03 -6.68
CA LYS A 147 -6.97 33.71 -7.30
C LYS A 147 -6.02 32.83 -6.48
N LEU A 148 -4.90 33.35 -6.01
CA LEU A 148 -3.96 32.65 -5.12
C LEU A 148 -4.64 32.21 -3.82
N ASP A 149 -5.39 33.11 -3.19
CA ASP A 149 -6.06 32.85 -1.89
C ASP A 149 -7.15 31.77 -1.99
N LYS A 150 -7.72 31.56 -3.18
CA LYS A 150 -8.76 30.56 -3.45
C LYS A 150 -8.23 29.27 -4.06
N MET A 151 -6.94 29.18 -4.29
CA MET A 151 -6.33 28.02 -4.95
C MET A 151 -6.13 26.89 -3.94
N ASP A 152 -6.74 25.73 -4.23
CA ASP A 152 -6.46 24.50 -3.49
C ASP A 152 -5.04 24.03 -3.83
N VAL A 153 -4.15 24.09 -2.86
CA VAL A 153 -2.75 23.72 -3.05
C VAL A 153 -2.62 22.21 -3.00
N ILE A 154 -2.04 21.62 -4.04
CA ILE A 154 -1.71 20.20 -4.07
C ILE A 154 -0.59 19.96 -3.07
N GLU A 155 -0.82 19.04 -2.14
CA GLU A 155 0.21 18.58 -1.21
C GLU A 155 0.76 17.23 -1.69
N LEU A 156 2.06 17.16 -1.89
CA LEU A 156 2.74 15.87 -2.03
C LEU A 156 2.90 15.25 -0.65
N ALA A 157 2.67 13.94 -0.57
CA ALA A 157 2.99 13.20 0.64
C ALA A 157 4.46 13.45 1.00
N SER A 158 4.71 14.00 2.20
CA SER A 158 6.06 14.13 2.69
C SER A 158 6.65 12.73 2.87
N GLU A 159 7.76 12.43 2.21
CA GLU A 159 8.53 11.24 2.55
C GLU A 159 8.86 11.34 4.04
N LYS A 160 8.31 10.41 4.83
CA LYS A 160 8.69 10.32 6.24
C LYS A 160 10.20 10.12 6.29
N PRO A 161 10.94 10.91 7.08
CA PRO A 161 12.36 10.70 7.22
C PRO A 161 12.59 9.24 7.65
N LYS A 162 13.46 8.54 6.92
CA LYS A 162 13.84 7.18 7.32
C LYS A 162 14.46 7.27 8.72
N PRO A 163 14.01 6.47 9.69
CA PRO A 163 14.60 6.50 11.01
C PRO A 163 16.08 6.11 10.89
N GLU A 164 16.97 7.04 11.23
CA GLU A 164 18.40 6.77 11.32
C GLU A 164 18.67 6.19 12.72
N PHE A 165 19.05 4.92 12.75
CA PHE A 165 19.48 4.27 13.97
C PHE A 165 21.01 4.43 14.10
N ASN A 166 21.45 5.41 14.88
CA ASN A 166 22.86 5.55 15.26
C ASN A 166 23.15 4.67 16.49
N PHE A 167 23.67 3.49 16.27
CA PHE A 167 24.25 2.68 17.33
C PHE A 167 25.65 3.22 17.63
N LYS A 168 25.85 3.82 18.81
CA LYS A 168 27.18 4.05 19.34
C LYS A 168 27.73 2.69 19.78
N LEU A 169 28.80 2.23 19.14
CA LEU A 169 29.65 1.12 19.58
C LEU A 169 30.45 1.53 20.81
#